data_d8dae077b13e947f4f3be5bc349609e4
#
_entry.id   d8dae077b13e947f4f3be5bc349609e4
#
_cell.length_a   1.000
_cell.length_b   1.000
_cell.length_c   1.000
_cell.angle_alpha   90.00
_cell.angle_beta   90.00
_cell.angle_gamma   90.00
#
_symmetry.space_group_name_H-M   'P 1'
#
loop_
_entity.id
_entity.type
_entity.pdbx_description
1 polymer ?
#
loop_
_entity_poly.entity_id
_entity_poly.type
_entity_poly.pdbx_seq_one_letter_code
_entity_poly.pdbx_strand_id
1 'polypeptide(L)'
;MFEKEIKEKVNEITPQVVTWRRHFHTYPEISGEEKETSLYIQEELKKLGIPFETGFFGTAVLGTIKGEQPGKTVALRADMDALPVTEQTGLPFASKNKGKMHACGHDSHMAILLGAAAVLNQMKSQLKGTVKLVFQPAEEEAAIGGGRHIAASGKLDDVSEI
;
A
#
# COMPACT_ATOMS: atom_id res chain seq x y z
N MET A 1 -2.08 -27.24 7.13
CA MET A 1 -3.12 -26.95 6.11
C MET A 1 -3.15 -25.48 5.78
N PHE A 2 -3.35 -24.59 6.72
CA PHE A 2 -3.41 -23.11 6.56
C PHE A 2 -2.14 -22.50 5.91
N GLU A 3 -0.95 -22.85 6.39
CA GLU A 3 0.32 -22.34 5.84
C GLU A 3 0.54 -22.73 4.36
N LYS A 4 0.12 -23.94 3.97
CA LYS A 4 0.22 -24.40 2.58
C LYS A 4 -0.70 -23.55 1.67
N GLU A 5 -1.92 -23.31 2.11
CA GLU A 5 -2.89 -22.49 1.38
C GLU A 5 -2.38 -21.05 1.18
N ILE A 6 -1.80 -20.44 2.23
CA ILE A 6 -1.17 -19.11 2.12
C ILE A 6 -0.06 -19.13 1.07
N LYS A 7 0.85 -20.11 1.12
CA LYS A 7 1.97 -20.22 0.16
C LYS A 7 1.48 -20.37 -1.29
N GLU A 8 0.43 -21.15 -1.51
CA GLU A 8 -0.17 -21.31 -2.83
C GLU A 8 -0.71 -19.96 -3.35
N LYS A 9 -1.52 -19.26 -2.54
CA LYS A 9 -2.06 -17.93 -2.91
C LYS A 9 -0.96 -16.88 -3.12
N VAL A 10 0.08 -16.88 -2.30
CA VAL A 10 1.25 -16.00 -2.48
C VAL A 10 1.93 -16.27 -3.83
N ASN A 11 2.14 -17.55 -4.17
CA ASN A 11 2.74 -17.91 -5.45
C ASN A 11 1.87 -17.47 -6.64
N GLU A 12 0.55 -17.60 -6.54
CA GLU A 12 -0.40 -17.16 -7.56
C GLU A 12 -0.37 -15.66 -7.79
N ILE A 13 -0.28 -14.85 -6.72
CA ILE A 13 -0.30 -13.38 -6.84
C ILE A 13 1.07 -12.77 -7.14
N THR A 14 2.17 -13.48 -6.93
CA THR A 14 3.54 -12.96 -7.08
C THR A 14 3.80 -12.29 -8.44
N PRO A 15 3.35 -12.81 -9.60
CA PRO A 15 3.54 -12.12 -10.88
C PRO A 15 2.85 -10.74 -10.91
N GLN A 16 1.69 -10.63 -10.28
CA GLN A 16 0.96 -9.36 -10.18
C GLN A 16 1.66 -8.37 -9.22
N VAL A 17 2.21 -8.86 -8.11
CA VAL A 17 3.02 -8.04 -7.18
C VAL A 17 4.23 -7.43 -7.91
N VAL A 18 4.91 -8.22 -8.74
CA VAL A 18 6.01 -7.71 -9.59
C VAL A 18 5.51 -6.64 -10.57
N THR A 19 4.32 -6.82 -11.13
CA THR A 19 3.70 -5.85 -12.05
C THR A 19 3.39 -4.54 -11.33
N TRP A 20 2.78 -4.59 -10.16
CA TRP A 20 2.51 -3.41 -9.31
C TRP A 20 3.79 -2.68 -8.93
N ARG A 21 4.79 -3.41 -8.46
CA ARG A 21 6.09 -2.82 -8.10
C ARG A 21 6.74 -2.08 -9.27
N ARG A 22 6.73 -2.68 -10.47
CA ARG A 22 7.29 -2.06 -11.68
C ARG A 22 6.49 -0.84 -12.11
N HIS A 23 5.16 -0.84 -11.95
CA HIS A 23 4.31 0.31 -12.23
C HIS A 23 4.68 1.48 -11.31
N PHE A 24 4.70 1.28 -10.00
CA PHE A 24 5.09 2.32 -9.04
C PHE A 24 6.50 2.84 -9.31
N HIS A 25 7.44 1.96 -9.58
CA HIS A 25 8.82 2.35 -9.90
C HIS A 25 8.92 3.20 -11.18
N THR A 26 8.08 2.90 -12.18
CA THR A 26 8.06 3.61 -13.46
C THR A 26 7.47 5.02 -13.34
N TYR A 27 6.53 5.22 -12.42
CA TYR A 27 5.78 6.48 -12.26
C TYR A 27 5.88 7.05 -10.84
N PRO A 28 7.09 7.31 -10.33
CA PRO A 28 7.29 7.78 -8.96
C PRO A 28 6.81 9.23 -8.78
N GLU A 29 6.18 9.51 -7.65
CA GLU A 29 5.77 10.84 -7.23
C GLU A 29 6.39 11.15 -5.87
N ILE A 30 6.83 12.39 -5.67
CA ILE A 30 7.48 12.82 -4.42
C ILE A 30 6.44 13.16 -3.34
N SER A 31 6.92 13.29 -2.10
CA SER A 31 6.11 13.61 -0.91
C SER A 31 5.11 14.73 -1.16
N GLY A 32 3.83 14.47 -0.89
CA GLY A 32 2.71 15.41 -1.07
C GLY A 32 2.19 15.55 -2.51
N GLU A 33 2.82 14.92 -3.49
CA GLU A 33 2.42 14.94 -4.90
C GLU A 33 1.90 13.58 -5.41
N GLU A 34 1.71 12.56 -4.56
CA GLU A 34 1.41 11.17 -4.88
C GLU A 34 -0.03 10.94 -5.40
N LYS A 35 -0.50 11.79 -6.33
CA LYS A 35 -1.89 11.80 -6.81
C LYS A 35 -2.20 10.59 -7.68
N GLU A 36 -1.39 10.34 -8.69
CA GLU A 36 -1.58 9.21 -9.61
C GLU A 36 -1.29 7.88 -8.89
N THR A 37 -0.31 7.87 -8.00
CA THR A 37 -0.02 6.74 -7.11
C THR A 37 -1.24 6.37 -6.26
N SER A 38 -1.86 7.37 -5.63
CA SER A 38 -3.09 7.19 -4.83
C SER A 38 -4.24 6.66 -5.67
N LEU A 39 -4.48 7.25 -6.84
CA LEU A 39 -5.54 6.80 -7.77
C LEU A 39 -5.31 5.36 -8.22
N TYR A 40 -4.08 5.01 -8.57
CA TYR A 40 -3.75 3.64 -8.97
C TYR A 40 -4.01 2.63 -7.84
N ILE A 41 -3.63 2.95 -6.59
CA ILE A 41 -3.92 2.11 -5.43
C ILE A 41 -5.44 1.93 -5.25
N GLN A 42 -6.22 3.01 -5.37
CA GLN A 42 -7.67 2.96 -5.27
C GLN A 42 -8.29 2.04 -6.34
N GLU A 43 -7.79 2.12 -7.58
CA GLU A 43 -8.23 1.24 -8.67
C GLU A 43 -7.92 -0.23 -8.39
N GLU A 44 -6.71 -0.53 -7.90
CA GLU A 44 -6.33 -1.90 -7.58
C GLU A 44 -7.15 -2.46 -6.38
N LEU A 45 -7.37 -1.67 -5.33
CA LEU A 45 -8.26 -2.06 -4.23
C LEU A 45 -9.70 -2.32 -4.71
N LYS A 46 -10.21 -1.48 -5.63
CA LYS A 46 -11.53 -1.67 -6.25
C LYS A 46 -11.60 -2.97 -7.06
N LYS A 47 -10.57 -3.29 -7.87
CA LYS A 47 -10.48 -4.56 -8.61
C LYS A 47 -10.45 -5.77 -7.69
N LEU A 48 -9.79 -5.63 -6.53
CA LEU A 48 -9.76 -6.66 -5.49
C LEU A 48 -11.07 -6.76 -4.69
N GLY A 49 -12.03 -5.84 -4.88
CA GLY A 49 -13.27 -5.80 -4.11
C GLY A 49 -13.07 -5.37 -2.65
N ILE A 50 -12.01 -4.62 -2.36
CA ILE A 50 -11.69 -4.15 -1.01
C ILE A 50 -12.22 -2.72 -0.86
N PRO A 51 -13.13 -2.45 0.10
CA PRO A 51 -13.57 -1.10 0.40
C PRO A 51 -12.42 -0.24 0.94
N PHE A 52 -12.43 1.02 0.58
CA PHE A 52 -11.41 1.98 1.02
C PHE A 52 -11.99 3.37 1.26
N GLU A 53 -11.26 4.18 2.01
CA GLU A 53 -11.54 5.59 2.30
C GLU A 53 -10.35 6.46 1.88
N THR A 54 -10.64 7.69 1.50
CA THR A 54 -9.68 8.75 1.15
C THR A 54 -10.13 10.10 1.74
N GLY A 55 -9.36 11.15 1.53
CA GLY A 55 -9.76 12.52 1.91
C GLY A 55 -9.61 12.85 3.40
N PHE A 56 -9.03 11.96 4.21
CA PHE A 56 -8.73 12.21 5.62
C PHE A 56 -7.34 12.84 5.82
N PHE A 57 -6.41 12.63 4.90
CA PHE A 57 -5.13 13.34 4.81
C PHE A 57 -4.50 13.22 3.42
N GLY A 58 -4.31 14.35 2.71
CA GLY A 58 -3.60 14.41 1.41
C GLY A 58 -4.04 13.32 0.44
N THR A 59 -3.07 12.55 -0.03
CA THR A 59 -3.23 11.44 -0.98
C THR A 59 -3.39 10.08 -0.31
N ALA A 60 -3.48 10.03 1.03
CA ALA A 60 -3.60 8.79 1.80
C ALA A 60 -4.81 7.94 1.40
N VAL A 61 -4.61 6.62 1.38
CA VAL A 61 -5.66 5.64 1.14
C VAL A 61 -5.72 4.65 2.30
N LEU A 62 -6.92 4.37 2.81
CA LEU A 62 -7.16 3.41 3.88
C LEU A 62 -8.09 2.31 3.38
N GLY A 63 -7.54 1.14 3.03
CA GLY A 63 -8.32 -0.05 2.72
C GLY A 63 -8.77 -0.78 3.99
N THR A 64 -9.88 -1.53 3.92
CA THR A 64 -10.37 -2.29 5.06
C THR A 64 -10.81 -3.69 4.63
N ILE A 65 -10.22 -4.71 5.24
CA ILE A 65 -10.63 -6.11 5.07
C ILE A 65 -11.24 -6.57 6.40
N LYS A 66 -12.53 -6.80 6.38
CA LYS A 66 -13.26 -7.31 7.54
C LYS A 66 -13.36 -8.83 7.45
N GLY A 67 -12.76 -9.53 8.40
CA GLY A 67 -12.89 -10.97 8.56
C GLY A 67 -14.29 -11.38 9.00
N GLU A 68 -14.63 -12.63 8.79
CA GLU A 68 -15.96 -13.17 9.13
C GLU A 68 -16.07 -13.61 10.59
N GLN A 69 -14.96 -13.63 11.33
CA GLN A 69 -14.91 -13.99 12.75
C GLN A 69 -14.55 -12.77 13.60
N PRO A 70 -15.10 -12.66 14.83
CA PRO A 70 -14.75 -11.57 15.73
C PRO A 70 -13.26 -11.63 16.10
N GLY A 71 -12.64 -10.46 16.25
CA GLY A 71 -11.24 -10.33 16.61
C GLY A 71 -10.80 -8.87 16.70
N LYS A 72 -9.51 -8.65 16.91
CA LYS A 72 -8.90 -7.33 16.99
C LYS A 72 -8.81 -6.67 15.61
N THR A 73 -8.66 -5.37 15.59
CA THR A 73 -8.23 -4.63 14.40
C THR A 73 -6.71 -4.50 14.41
N VAL A 74 -6.06 -4.87 13.31
CA VAL A 74 -4.63 -4.64 13.08
C VAL A 74 -4.46 -3.81 11.82
N ALA A 75 -3.33 -3.12 11.68
CA ALA A 75 -3.00 -2.37 10.48
C ALA A 75 -1.72 -2.90 9.83
N LEU A 76 -1.67 -2.81 8.51
CA LEU A 76 -0.46 -2.97 7.71
C LEU A 76 -0.20 -1.66 6.99
N ARG A 77 1.04 -1.17 7.00
CA ARG A 77 1.42 0.13 6.46
C ARG A 77 2.40 -0.01 5.29
N ALA A 78 2.22 0.82 4.29
CA ALA A 78 3.18 1.06 3.22
C ALA A 78 3.29 2.55 2.94
N ASP A 79 4.50 3.04 2.77
CA ASP A 79 4.78 4.40 2.33
C ASP A 79 4.61 4.52 0.81
N MET A 80 4.24 5.73 0.32
CA MET A 80 3.87 5.91 -1.08
C MET A 80 4.83 6.78 -1.87
N ASP A 81 5.55 7.67 -1.19
CA ASP A 81 6.35 8.71 -1.80
C ASP A 81 7.70 8.23 -2.32
N ALA A 82 8.19 8.90 -3.35
CA ALA A 82 9.50 8.72 -3.94
C ALA A 82 10.43 9.89 -3.59
N LEU A 83 11.70 9.76 -3.92
CA LEU A 83 12.73 10.76 -3.68
C LEU A 83 13.01 11.63 -4.92
N PRO A 84 13.42 12.90 -4.74
CA PRO A 84 13.84 13.80 -5.83
C PRO A 84 15.24 13.42 -6.36
N VAL A 85 15.37 12.22 -6.89
CA VAL A 85 16.63 11.62 -7.39
C VAL A 85 16.45 11.25 -8.85
N THR A 86 17.46 11.56 -9.68
CA THR A 86 17.50 11.11 -11.07
C THR A 86 17.96 9.66 -11.13
N GLU A 87 17.12 8.78 -11.64
CA GLU A 87 17.46 7.37 -11.80
C GLU A 87 18.51 7.15 -12.91
N GLN A 88 19.48 6.28 -12.63
CA GLN A 88 20.58 5.90 -13.54
C GLN A 88 20.73 4.37 -13.68
N THR A 89 19.71 3.60 -13.34
CA THR A 89 19.79 2.14 -13.31
C THR A 89 19.79 1.50 -14.71
N GLY A 90 19.21 2.16 -15.71
CA GLY A 90 19.06 1.61 -17.06
C GLY A 90 18.06 0.42 -17.14
N LEU A 91 17.23 0.22 -16.12
CA LEU A 91 16.24 -0.85 -16.08
C LEU A 91 15.11 -0.61 -17.09
N PRO A 92 14.50 -1.66 -17.66
CA PRO A 92 13.39 -1.52 -18.61
C PRO A 92 12.13 -0.87 -18.00
N PHE A 93 12.04 -0.81 -16.68
CA PHE A 93 10.98 -0.15 -15.91
C PHE A 93 11.52 1.04 -15.09
N ALA A 94 12.65 1.62 -15.49
CA ALA A 94 13.19 2.83 -14.88
C ALA A 94 12.18 3.97 -14.91
N SER A 95 12.31 4.91 -13.98
CA SER A 95 11.44 6.06 -13.82
C SER A 95 11.25 6.84 -15.14
N LYS A 96 10.00 7.12 -15.49
CA LYS A 96 9.60 8.02 -16.56
C LYS A 96 9.38 9.45 -16.07
N ASN A 97 9.39 9.68 -14.76
CA ASN A 97 9.25 10.98 -14.14
C ASN A 97 10.63 11.56 -13.84
N LYS A 98 11.13 12.39 -14.76
CA LYS A 98 12.48 12.98 -14.68
C LYS A 98 12.74 13.61 -13.32
N GLY A 99 13.87 13.24 -12.70
CA GLY A 99 14.29 13.77 -11.40
C GLY A 99 13.56 13.16 -10.20
N LYS A 100 12.79 12.09 -10.41
CA LYS A 100 12.09 11.35 -9.33
C LYS A 100 12.40 9.86 -9.45
N MET A 101 12.62 9.19 -8.32
CA MET A 101 12.92 7.75 -8.26
C MET A 101 12.47 7.16 -6.93
N HIS A 102 11.90 5.94 -6.95
CA HIS A 102 11.75 5.14 -5.74
C HIS A 102 13.10 4.56 -5.30
N ALA A 103 13.97 5.40 -4.72
CA ALA A 103 15.32 5.03 -4.29
C ALA A 103 15.38 4.47 -2.85
N CYS A 104 14.31 4.66 -2.05
CA CYS A 104 14.19 4.07 -0.72
C CYS A 104 13.55 2.66 -0.74
N GLY A 105 12.62 2.40 -1.68
CA GLY A 105 11.96 1.09 -1.82
C GLY A 105 10.46 1.10 -1.53
N HIS A 106 9.82 2.26 -1.43
CA HIS A 106 8.38 2.38 -1.17
C HIS A 106 7.50 1.78 -2.29
N ASP A 107 8.00 1.71 -3.52
CA ASP A 107 7.40 0.94 -4.62
C ASP A 107 7.21 -0.54 -4.26
N SER A 108 8.19 -1.12 -3.56
CA SER A 108 8.10 -2.49 -3.05
C SER A 108 7.15 -2.61 -1.86
N HIS A 109 7.15 -1.63 -0.94
CA HIS A 109 6.21 -1.59 0.19
C HIS A 109 4.75 -1.60 -0.27
N MET A 110 4.40 -0.70 -1.22
CA MET A 110 3.05 -0.64 -1.79
C MET A 110 2.65 -1.93 -2.49
N ALA A 111 3.55 -2.50 -3.30
CA ALA A 111 3.28 -3.74 -4.04
C ALA A 111 3.09 -4.93 -3.09
N ILE A 112 3.90 -5.02 -2.02
CA ILE A 112 3.78 -6.07 -0.99
C ILE A 112 2.46 -5.91 -0.23
N LEU A 113 2.07 -4.68 0.13
CA LEU A 113 0.81 -4.42 0.82
C LEU A 113 -0.40 -4.79 -0.04
N LEU A 114 -0.39 -4.47 -1.33
CA LEU A 114 -1.43 -4.91 -2.28
C LEU A 114 -1.47 -6.44 -2.42
N GLY A 115 -0.29 -7.09 -2.45
CA GLY A 115 -0.18 -8.55 -2.47
C GLY A 115 -0.77 -9.19 -1.21
N ALA A 116 -0.41 -8.68 -0.05
CA ALA A 116 -0.99 -9.11 1.23
C ALA A 116 -2.51 -8.90 1.26
N ALA A 117 -2.98 -7.75 0.78
CA ALA A 117 -4.40 -7.42 0.67
C ALA A 117 -5.16 -8.44 -0.19
N ALA A 118 -4.61 -8.81 -1.35
CA ALA A 118 -5.22 -9.79 -2.26
C ALA A 118 -5.36 -11.17 -1.59
N VAL A 119 -4.31 -11.65 -0.92
CA VAL A 119 -4.32 -12.94 -0.21
C VAL A 119 -5.30 -12.91 0.96
N LEU A 120 -5.23 -11.88 1.82
CA LEU A 120 -6.10 -11.74 2.99
C LEU A 120 -7.57 -11.63 2.60
N ASN A 121 -7.89 -10.89 1.54
CA ASN A 121 -9.27 -10.75 1.08
C ASN A 121 -9.83 -12.06 0.53
N GLN A 122 -9.03 -12.88 -0.14
CA GLN A 122 -9.42 -14.23 -0.56
C GLN A 122 -9.65 -15.19 0.63
N MET A 123 -9.00 -14.91 1.76
CA MET A 123 -9.07 -15.74 2.97
C MET A 123 -9.95 -15.13 4.08
N LYS A 124 -10.76 -14.12 3.78
CA LYS A 124 -11.55 -13.38 4.79
C LYS A 124 -12.46 -14.26 5.64
N SER A 125 -12.94 -15.40 5.13
CA SER A 125 -13.75 -16.38 5.90
C SER A 125 -12.97 -17.05 7.04
N GLN A 126 -11.64 -17.09 6.92
CA GLN A 126 -10.73 -17.65 7.94
C GLN A 126 -10.11 -16.55 8.81
N LEU A 127 -10.32 -15.27 8.44
CA LEU A 127 -9.73 -14.13 9.13
C LEU A 127 -10.54 -13.75 10.37
N LYS A 128 -9.85 -13.53 11.48
CA LYS A 128 -10.43 -13.03 12.73
C LYS A 128 -10.15 -11.53 12.87
N GLY A 129 -11.20 -10.74 13.10
CA GLY A 129 -11.09 -9.29 13.25
C GLY A 129 -11.00 -8.55 11.93
N THR A 130 -10.30 -7.42 11.93
CA THR A 130 -10.21 -6.50 10.79
C THR A 130 -8.76 -6.21 10.46
N VAL A 131 -8.42 -6.12 9.19
CA VAL A 131 -7.12 -5.62 8.73
C VAL A 131 -7.33 -4.30 8.01
N LYS A 132 -6.67 -3.24 8.49
CA LYS A 132 -6.58 -1.94 7.83
C LYS A 132 -5.31 -1.89 7.00
N LEU A 133 -5.43 -1.40 5.77
CA LEU A 133 -4.34 -1.27 4.80
C LEU A 133 -4.04 0.22 4.66
N VAL A 134 -2.96 0.68 5.28
CA VAL A 134 -2.60 2.10 5.34
C VAL A 134 -1.58 2.40 4.26
N PHE A 135 -1.98 3.10 3.22
CA PHE A 135 -1.07 3.68 2.23
C PHE A 135 -0.79 5.11 2.63
N GLN A 136 0.43 5.33 3.14
CA GLN A 136 0.84 6.60 3.76
C GLN A 136 1.62 7.47 2.78
N PRO A 137 1.19 8.71 2.50
CA PRO A 137 1.98 9.68 1.76
C PRO A 137 3.03 10.36 2.66
N ALA A 138 4.00 11.01 2.01
CA ALA A 138 4.94 11.96 2.61
C ALA A 138 5.69 11.41 3.85
N GLU A 139 6.30 10.24 3.72
CA GLU A 139 7.19 9.68 4.74
C GLU A 139 8.55 10.37 4.72
N GLU A 140 9.10 10.62 3.54
CA GLU A 140 10.44 11.18 3.32
C GLU A 140 10.51 12.70 3.63
N GLU A 141 9.37 13.40 3.67
CA GLU A 141 9.31 14.83 3.97
C GLU A 141 8.77 15.08 5.39
N ALA A 142 9.69 15.17 6.35
CA ALA A 142 9.36 15.35 7.76
C ALA A 142 8.49 16.60 8.06
N ALA A 143 8.61 17.66 7.24
CA ALA A 143 7.80 18.86 7.39
C ALA A 143 6.30 18.58 7.12
N ILE A 144 6.00 17.69 6.17
CA ILE A 144 4.63 17.22 5.89
C ILE A 144 4.23 16.17 6.92
N GLY A 145 5.06 15.11 7.09
CA GLY A 145 4.90 14.11 8.14
C GLY A 145 3.61 13.31 8.05
N GLY A 146 3.38 12.60 6.94
CA GLY A 146 2.13 11.89 6.67
C GLY A 146 1.64 10.98 7.80
N GLY A 147 2.53 10.24 8.44
CA GLY A 147 2.18 9.32 9.53
C GLY A 147 1.50 10.01 10.72
N ARG A 148 2.01 11.17 11.16
CA ARG A 148 1.40 11.92 12.28
C ARG A 148 -0.03 12.40 11.97
N HIS A 149 -0.30 12.77 10.73
CA HIS A 149 -1.63 13.23 10.30
C HIS A 149 -2.61 12.06 10.20
N ILE A 150 -2.16 10.91 9.71
CA ILE A 150 -2.98 9.69 9.69
C ILE A 150 -3.31 9.27 11.13
N ALA A 151 -2.33 9.27 12.03
CA ALA A 151 -2.56 8.98 13.45
C ALA A 151 -3.56 9.95 14.09
N ALA A 152 -3.42 11.26 13.81
CA ALA A 152 -4.32 12.30 14.34
C ALA A 152 -5.72 12.28 13.70
N SER A 153 -5.93 11.55 12.61
CA SER A 153 -7.23 11.51 11.91
C SER A 153 -8.32 10.71 12.64
N GLY A 154 -7.97 9.96 13.67
CA GLY A 154 -8.86 9.03 14.38
C GLY A 154 -9.17 7.74 13.62
N LYS A 155 -8.66 7.58 12.40
CA LYS A 155 -8.92 6.41 11.55
C LYS A 155 -8.28 5.12 12.06
N LEU A 156 -7.32 5.23 12.98
CA LEU A 156 -6.57 4.11 13.54
C LEU A 156 -6.83 3.90 15.04
N ASP A 157 -7.80 4.61 15.64
CA ASP A 157 -8.06 4.55 17.10
C ASP A 157 -8.50 3.16 17.59
N ASP A 158 -9.09 2.35 16.72
CA ASP A 158 -9.47 0.96 17.00
C ASP A 158 -8.38 -0.07 16.68
N VAL A 159 -7.22 0.38 16.17
CA VAL A 159 -6.10 -0.49 15.80
C VAL A 159 -5.29 -0.85 17.04
N SER A 160 -5.10 -2.14 17.27
CA SER A 160 -4.32 -2.66 18.41
C SER A 160 -2.82 -2.81 18.09
N GLU A 161 -2.48 -2.99 16.81
CA GLU A 161 -1.08 -3.20 16.34
C GLU A 161 -0.95 -2.72 14.89
N ILE A 162 0.20 -2.10 14.55
CA ILE A 162 0.54 -1.66 13.20
C ILE A 162 1.95 -2.10 12.82
#